data_d5dde1d9f9ce714c479e770de4d50bce
#
_entry.id   d5dde1d9f9ce714c479e770de4d50bce
#
_cell.length_a   1.000
_cell.length_b   1.000
_cell.length_c   1.000
_cell.angle_alpha   90.00
_cell.angle_beta   90.00
_cell.angle_gamma   90.00
#
_symmetry.space_group_name_H-M   'P 1'
#
loop_
_entity.id
_entity.type
_entity.pdbx_description
1 polymer ?
#
loop_
_entity_poly.entity_id
_entity_poly.type
_entity_poly.pdbx_seq_one_letter_code
_entity_poly.pdbx_strand_id
1 'polypeptide(L)'
;MLDTTRGTLAFDFLILATGFTVDWPRRPELAALAPHVLKWRDRFTPADREFAQAEHPFLGPDLEFLERTSGTAPWVERVHCFNFPALLSHGPITGDVPAISVGAERVAKGVAAALWAEDYARNWRRFLAWDDPELRGDEFTIDEDVTKFLAEEKSEA
;
A
#
# COMPACT_ATOMS: atom_id res chain seq x y z
N MET A 1 -2.17 0.77 -44.82
CA MET A 1 -2.87 -0.48 -45.13
C MET A 1 -2.54 -1.51 -44.08
N LEU A 2 -3.49 -2.31 -43.65
CA LEU A 2 -3.33 -3.39 -42.70
C LEU A 2 -3.81 -4.70 -43.36
N ASP A 3 -2.93 -5.68 -43.43
CA ASP A 3 -3.26 -7.00 -43.95
C ASP A 3 -3.76 -7.88 -42.79
N THR A 4 -4.94 -8.48 -43.01
CA THR A 4 -5.58 -9.37 -42.06
C THR A 4 -5.89 -10.71 -42.72
N THR A 5 -6.22 -11.72 -41.92
CA THR A 5 -6.68 -13.04 -42.44
C THR A 5 -7.98 -12.94 -43.23
N ARG A 6 -8.69 -11.80 -43.16
CA ARG A 6 -9.95 -11.55 -43.90
C ARG A 6 -9.80 -10.55 -45.05
N GLY A 7 -8.56 -10.11 -45.36
CA GLY A 7 -8.26 -9.18 -46.44
C GLY A 7 -7.49 -7.94 -45.97
N THR A 8 -7.16 -7.10 -46.94
CA THR A 8 -6.43 -5.85 -46.75
C THR A 8 -7.42 -4.70 -46.47
N LEU A 9 -7.16 -3.98 -45.36
CA LEU A 9 -7.93 -2.81 -44.98
C LEU A 9 -7.07 -1.54 -45.14
N ALA A 10 -7.66 -0.49 -45.69
CA ALA A 10 -7.03 0.81 -45.84
C ALA A 10 -7.60 1.82 -44.84
N PHE A 11 -6.73 2.50 -44.13
CA PHE A 11 -7.08 3.55 -43.16
C PHE A 11 -6.15 4.73 -43.32
N ASP A 12 -6.63 5.93 -43.00
CA ASP A 12 -5.79 7.13 -42.87
C ASP A 12 -5.00 7.12 -41.56
N PHE A 13 -5.62 6.58 -40.52
CA PHE A 13 -5.00 6.45 -39.17
C PHE A 13 -5.30 5.09 -38.56
N LEU A 14 -4.35 4.56 -37.79
CA LEU A 14 -4.48 3.35 -36.99
C LEU A 14 -4.15 3.64 -35.53
N ILE A 15 -5.14 3.44 -34.65
CA ILE A 15 -4.95 3.56 -33.21
C ILE A 15 -4.93 2.16 -32.60
N LEU A 16 -3.79 1.79 -32.00
CA LEU A 16 -3.59 0.52 -31.33
C LEU A 16 -3.93 0.64 -29.84
N ALA A 17 -5.13 0.20 -29.47
CA ALA A 17 -5.58 0.16 -28.07
C ALA A 17 -5.51 -1.28 -27.54
N THR A 18 -4.31 -1.87 -27.54
CA THR A 18 -4.07 -3.30 -27.25
C THR A 18 -3.93 -3.64 -25.78
N GLY A 19 -4.08 -2.64 -24.88
CA GLY A 19 -3.96 -2.83 -23.44
C GLY A 19 -2.51 -2.97 -22.95
N PHE A 20 -2.37 -3.56 -21.78
CA PHE A 20 -1.08 -3.75 -21.11
C PHE A 20 -0.79 -5.23 -20.91
N THR A 21 0.48 -5.57 -20.81
CA THR A 21 0.95 -6.90 -20.43
C THR A 21 2.00 -6.79 -19.33
N VAL A 22 2.05 -7.79 -18.46
CA VAL A 22 3.10 -7.93 -17.44
C VAL A 22 4.22 -8.76 -18.03
N ASP A 23 5.34 -8.11 -18.26
CA ASP A 23 6.54 -8.72 -18.88
C ASP A 23 7.77 -8.40 -18.01
N TRP A 24 8.10 -9.30 -17.09
CA TRP A 24 9.23 -9.15 -16.17
C TRP A 24 10.58 -9.02 -16.87
N PRO A 25 10.90 -9.81 -17.92
CA PRO A 25 12.14 -9.65 -18.68
C PRO A 25 12.38 -8.28 -19.29
N ARG A 26 11.31 -7.55 -19.60
CA ARG A 26 11.40 -6.17 -20.13
C ARG A 26 11.61 -5.11 -19.05
N ARG A 27 11.73 -5.52 -17.79
CA ARG A 27 11.90 -4.65 -16.64
C ARG A 27 13.21 -4.96 -15.92
N PRO A 28 14.35 -4.55 -16.48
CA PRO A 28 15.66 -4.86 -15.90
C PRO A 28 15.83 -4.32 -14.48
N GLU A 29 15.15 -3.22 -14.14
CA GLU A 29 15.11 -2.65 -12.79
C GLU A 29 14.48 -3.60 -11.75
N LEU A 30 13.66 -4.53 -12.19
CA LEU A 30 13.02 -5.53 -11.34
C LEU A 30 13.69 -6.91 -11.40
N ALA A 31 14.84 -7.04 -12.11
CA ALA A 31 15.48 -8.33 -12.33
C ALA A 31 15.86 -9.07 -11.04
N ALA A 32 16.29 -8.34 -10.01
CA ALA A 32 16.60 -8.91 -8.69
C ALA A 32 15.34 -9.33 -7.91
N LEU A 33 14.22 -8.65 -8.14
CA LEU A 33 12.95 -8.89 -7.45
C LEU A 33 12.16 -10.06 -8.08
N ALA A 34 12.10 -10.10 -9.41
CA ALA A 34 11.21 -10.98 -10.18
C ALA A 34 11.27 -12.47 -9.84
N PRO A 35 12.45 -13.09 -9.52
CA PRO A 35 12.53 -14.50 -9.14
C PRO A 35 11.88 -14.83 -7.79
N HIS A 36 11.78 -13.84 -6.90
CA HIS A 36 11.33 -14.01 -5.52
C HIS A 36 9.85 -13.66 -5.32
N VAL A 37 9.22 -13.00 -6.30
CA VAL A 37 7.82 -12.57 -6.22
C VAL A 37 6.89 -13.74 -6.45
N LEU A 38 5.91 -13.89 -5.54
CA LEU A 38 4.77 -14.78 -5.70
C LEU A 38 3.88 -14.26 -6.82
N LYS A 39 3.53 -15.12 -7.78
CA LYS A 39 2.71 -14.79 -8.93
C LYS A 39 1.41 -15.59 -8.92
N TRP A 40 0.43 -15.15 -9.65
CA TRP A 40 -0.83 -15.85 -9.78
C TRP A 40 -0.66 -17.28 -10.30
N ARG A 41 0.30 -17.54 -11.20
CA ARG A 41 0.64 -18.92 -11.66
C ARG A 41 1.07 -19.85 -10.53
N ASP A 42 1.63 -19.32 -9.46
CA ASP A 42 2.10 -20.11 -8.32
C ASP A 42 0.93 -20.49 -7.38
N ARG A 43 -0.21 -19.80 -7.49
CA ARG A 43 -1.42 -20.00 -6.68
C ARG A 43 -2.57 -20.65 -7.42
N PHE A 44 -2.66 -20.39 -8.71
CA PHE A 44 -3.75 -20.83 -9.56
C PHE A 44 -3.23 -21.38 -10.88
N THR A 45 -3.59 -22.62 -11.18
CA THR A 45 -3.24 -23.27 -12.45
C THR A 45 -4.53 -23.53 -13.22
N PRO A 46 -4.93 -22.67 -14.15
CA PRO A 46 -6.09 -22.89 -14.98
C PRO A 46 -5.87 -24.06 -15.94
N ALA A 47 -6.97 -24.65 -16.41
CA ALA A 47 -6.93 -25.70 -17.42
C ALA A 47 -6.36 -25.18 -18.75
N ASP A 48 -6.53 -23.89 -19.04
CA ASP A 48 -5.96 -23.21 -20.17
C ASP A 48 -4.56 -22.68 -19.82
N ARG A 49 -3.54 -23.12 -20.58
CA ARG A 49 -2.14 -22.76 -20.36
C ARG A 49 -1.80 -21.35 -20.87
N GLU A 50 -2.64 -20.74 -21.67
CA GLU A 50 -2.47 -19.37 -22.19
C GLU A 50 -3.01 -18.29 -21.26
N PHE A 51 -2.93 -18.52 -19.98
CA PHE A 51 -3.37 -17.58 -18.96
C PHE A 51 -2.46 -16.34 -18.95
N ALA A 52 -2.85 -15.31 -19.68
CA ALA A 52 -2.09 -14.06 -19.82
C ALA A 52 -1.84 -13.36 -18.47
N GLN A 53 -2.72 -13.55 -17.51
CA GLN A 53 -2.63 -12.99 -16.16
C GLN A 53 -1.69 -13.77 -15.24
N ALA A 54 -1.17 -14.91 -15.66
CA ALA A 54 -0.28 -15.77 -14.86
C ALA A 54 0.97 -15.04 -14.32
N GLU A 55 1.47 -14.05 -15.07
CA GLU A 55 2.63 -13.25 -14.69
C GLU A 55 2.33 -12.11 -13.73
N HIS A 56 1.06 -11.79 -13.49
CA HIS A 56 0.72 -10.79 -12.49
C HIS A 56 1.18 -11.22 -11.10
N PRO A 57 1.69 -10.30 -10.27
CA PRO A 57 2.03 -10.60 -8.89
C PRO A 57 0.77 -10.91 -8.08
N PHE A 58 0.88 -11.87 -7.19
CA PHE A 58 -0.10 -12.10 -6.13
C PHE A 58 0.32 -11.25 -4.95
N LEU A 59 -0.42 -10.16 -4.69
CA LEU A 59 -0.05 -9.13 -3.72
C LEU A 59 -0.73 -9.34 -2.38
N GLY A 60 -0.08 -8.87 -1.32
CA GLY A 60 -0.67 -8.72 -0.01
C GLY A 60 -1.64 -7.54 0.11
N PRO A 61 -2.30 -7.36 1.27
CA PRO A 61 -3.41 -6.41 1.45
C PRO A 61 -3.05 -4.95 1.18
N ASP A 62 -1.80 -4.55 1.38
CA ASP A 62 -1.31 -3.18 1.20
C ASP A 62 -0.54 -3.01 -0.11
N LEU A 63 -0.80 -3.88 -1.10
CA LEU A 63 -0.16 -3.94 -2.40
C LEU A 63 1.34 -4.33 -2.33
N GLU A 64 1.83 -4.85 -1.22
CA GLU A 64 3.18 -5.38 -1.08
C GLU A 64 3.35 -6.67 -1.88
N PHE A 65 4.55 -6.86 -2.42
CA PHE A 65 4.90 -8.15 -3.01
C PHE A 65 5.01 -9.21 -1.93
N LEU A 66 4.55 -10.41 -2.22
CA LEU A 66 4.71 -11.56 -1.35
C LEU A 66 5.83 -12.46 -1.84
N GLU A 67 6.51 -13.12 -0.89
CA GLU A 67 7.54 -14.09 -1.23
C GLU A 67 6.95 -15.30 -1.97
N ARG A 68 7.63 -15.72 -3.04
CA ARG A 68 7.33 -16.96 -3.74
C ARG A 68 7.59 -18.18 -2.87
N THR A 69 8.67 -18.15 -2.11
CA THR A 69 9.07 -19.19 -1.15
C THR A 69 9.36 -18.52 0.17
N SER A 70 8.55 -18.83 1.18
CA SER A 70 8.62 -18.20 2.50
C SER A 70 10.03 -18.28 3.12
N GLY A 71 10.50 -17.15 3.63
CA GLY A 71 11.78 -17.02 4.34
C GLY A 71 13.02 -16.94 3.44
N THR A 72 12.85 -16.93 2.10
CA THR A 72 13.98 -16.86 1.17
C THR A 72 14.36 -15.43 0.77
N ALA A 73 13.40 -14.51 0.79
CA ALA A 73 13.60 -13.12 0.39
C ALA A 73 12.60 -12.18 1.10
N PRO A 74 12.62 -12.09 2.45
CA PRO A 74 11.64 -11.31 3.22
C PRO A 74 11.64 -9.81 2.89
N TRP A 75 12.71 -9.30 2.28
CA TRP A 75 12.79 -7.93 1.81
C TRP A 75 11.81 -7.59 0.68
N VAL A 76 11.29 -8.61 -0.03
CA VAL A 76 10.31 -8.44 -1.12
C VAL A 76 9.04 -7.74 -0.60
N GLU A 77 8.62 -8.04 0.63
CA GLU A 77 7.43 -7.47 1.26
C GLU A 77 7.56 -5.97 1.56
N ARG A 78 8.78 -5.40 1.45
CA ARG A 78 9.01 -3.96 1.58
C ARG A 78 8.81 -3.19 0.29
N VAL A 79 8.50 -3.88 -0.80
CA VAL A 79 8.27 -3.29 -2.12
C VAL A 79 6.79 -3.41 -2.47
N HIS A 80 6.16 -2.29 -2.78
CA HIS A 80 4.74 -2.22 -3.11
C HIS A 80 4.53 -2.03 -4.61
N CYS A 81 3.54 -2.71 -5.16
CA CYS A 81 3.18 -2.66 -6.57
C CYS A 81 2.01 -1.70 -6.81
N PHE A 82 2.29 -0.40 -6.96
CA PHE A 82 1.27 0.61 -7.22
C PHE A 82 1.20 0.97 -8.71
N ASN A 83 0.86 -0.01 -9.54
CA ASN A 83 0.70 0.16 -10.99
C ASN A 83 -0.18 -0.95 -11.58
N PHE A 84 -0.32 -0.99 -12.91
CA PHE A 84 -1.17 -1.93 -13.65
C PHE A 84 -1.08 -3.40 -13.19
N PRO A 85 0.10 -4.01 -12.92
CA PRO A 85 0.18 -5.39 -12.46
C PRO A 85 -0.62 -5.71 -11.19
N ALA A 86 -0.96 -4.72 -10.36
CA ALA A 86 -1.78 -4.91 -9.16
C ALA A 86 -3.26 -5.19 -9.46
N LEU A 87 -3.71 -4.95 -10.70
CA LEU A 87 -5.10 -5.07 -11.12
C LEU A 87 -5.73 -6.42 -10.75
N LEU A 88 -4.99 -7.51 -10.93
CA LEU A 88 -5.54 -8.84 -10.70
C LEU A 88 -5.74 -9.15 -9.20
N SER A 89 -4.92 -8.56 -8.33
CA SER A 89 -5.03 -8.77 -6.89
C SER A 89 -6.02 -7.80 -6.21
N HIS A 90 -6.11 -6.57 -6.72
CA HIS A 90 -6.84 -5.50 -6.02
C HIS A 90 -7.87 -4.75 -6.87
N GLY A 91 -8.06 -5.12 -8.14
CA GLY A 91 -8.89 -4.36 -9.06
C GLY A 91 -8.21 -3.04 -9.50
N PRO A 92 -8.97 -2.12 -10.12
CA PRO A 92 -8.42 -0.94 -10.80
C PRO A 92 -8.01 0.21 -9.88
N ILE A 93 -7.65 -0.06 -8.62
CA ILE A 93 -7.32 0.98 -7.63
C ILE A 93 -5.95 1.65 -7.83
N THR A 94 -5.16 1.17 -8.79
CA THR A 94 -3.81 1.69 -9.05
C THR A 94 -3.67 2.43 -10.38
N GLY A 95 -4.72 2.49 -11.18
CA GLY A 95 -4.66 3.11 -12.52
C GLY A 95 -5.95 3.77 -12.98
N ASP A 96 -7.05 3.56 -12.29
CA ASP A 96 -8.34 4.15 -12.61
C ASP A 96 -8.54 5.45 -11.83
N VAL A 97 -8.83 6.54 -12.55
CA VAL A 97 -8.90 7.90 -11.96
C VAL A 97 -9.82 7.99 -10.75
N PRO A 98 -11.02 7.39 -10.71
CA PRO A 98 -11.87 7.47 -9.52
C PRO A 98 -11.34 6.70 -8.33
N ALA A 99 -10.57 5.64 -8.56
CA ALA A 99 -10.16 4.70 -7.51
C ALA A 99 -8.70 4.86 -7.05
N ILE A 100 -7.88 5.64 -7.77
CA ILE A 100 -6.44 5.76 -7.49
C ILE A 100 -6.16 6.32 -6.09
N SER A 101 -7.01 7.22 -5.59
CA SER A 101 -6.88 7.75 -4.23
C SER A 101 -7.03 6.67 -3.15
N VAL A 102 -7.94 5.72 -3.36
CA VAL A 102 -8.16 4.58 -2.45
C VAL A 102 -6.92 3.69 -2.41
N GLY A 103 -6.33 3.39 -3.56
CA GLY A 103 -5.10 2.61 -3.64
C GLY A 103 -3.91 3.33 -3.01
N ALA A 104 -3.74 4.62 -3.26
CA ALA A 104 -2.67 5.44 -2.68
C ALA A 104 -2.78 5.51 -1.15
N GLU A 105 -3.98 5.72 -0.62
CA GLU A 105 -4.23 5.73 0.82
C GLU A 105 -3.90 4.37 1.46
N ARG A 106 -4.28 3.27 0.81
CA ARG A 106 -4.00 1.91 1.29
C ARG A 106 -2.48 1.67 1.40
N VAL A 107 -1.72 1.94 0.34
CA VAL A 107 -0.26 1.82 0.37
C VAL A 107 0.36 2.70 1.44
N ALA A 108 -0.06 3.97 1.53
CA ALA A 108 0.48 4.90 2.51
C ALA A 108 0.25 4.41 3.95
N LYS A 109 -0.95 3.92 4.25
CA LYS A 109 -1.28 3.35 5.57
C LYS A 109 -0.48 2.08 5.87
N GLY A 110 -0.35 1.17 4.89
CA GLY A 110 0.43 -0.06 5.04
C GLY A 110 1.90 0.22 5.31
N VAL A 111 2.53 1.10 4.53
CA VAL A 111 3.92 1.53 4.73
C VAL A 111 4.10 2.18 6.10
N ALA A 112 3.21 3.10 6.48
CA ALA A 112 3.29 3.77 7.78
C ALA A 112 3.16 2.78 8.95
N ALA A 113 2.23 1.81 8.86
CA ALA A 113 2.04 0.78 9.86
C ALA A 113 3.26 -0.14 9.98
N ALA A 114 3.85 -0.55 8.86
CA ALA A 114 5.06 -1.39 8.85
C ALA A 114 6.25 -0.67 9.49
N LEU A 115 6.50 0.59 9.12
CA LEU A 115 7.57 1.40 9.71
C LEU A 115 7.34 1.65 11.20
N TRP A 116 6.10 1.91 11.62
CA TRP A 116 5.77 2.05 13.03
C TRP A 116 6.04 0.78 13.81
N ALA A 117 5.66 -0.38 13.27
CA ALA A 117 5.89 -1.67 13.89
C ALA A 117 7.39 -1.98 14.06
N GLU A 118 8.22 -1.68 13.05
CA GLU A 118 9.67 -1.83 13.14
C GLU A 118 10.28 -0.94 14.24
N ASP A 119 9.79 0.28 14.37
CA ASP A 119 10.29 1.27 15.31
C ASP A 119 9.61 1.22 16.69
N TYR A 120 8.66 0.31 16.90
CA TYR A 120 7.82 0.27 18.10
C TYR A 120 8.62 0.32 19.40
N ALA A 121 9.64 -0.53 19.56
CA ALA A 121 10.43 -0.58 20.78
C ALA A 121 11.22 0.72 21.04
N ARG A 122 11.67 1.39 19.96
CA ARG A 122 12.32 2.71 20.04
C ARG A 122 11.32 3.78 20.43
N ASN A 123 10.17 3.80 19.79
CA ASN A 123 9.12 4.79 20.04
C ASN A 123 8.55 4.64 21.45
N TRP A 124 8.35 3.39 21.91
CA TRP A 124 7.90 3.11 23.26
C TRP A 124 8.88 3.63 24.33
N ARG A 125 10.19 3.38 24.17
CA ARG A 125 11.20 3.92 25.08
C ARG A 125 11.21 5.45 25.11
N ARG A 126 11.06 6.10 23.95
CA ARG A 126 10.96 7.57 23.87
C ARG A 126 9.71 8.09 24.59
N PHE A 127 8.59 7.41 24.40
CA PHE A 127 7.35 7.76 25.09
C PHE A 127 7.48 7.66 26.61
N LEU A 128 8.07 6.57 27.12
CA LEU A 128 8.30 6.41 28.56
C LEU A 128 9.30 7.42 29.14
N ALA A 129 10.22 7.91 28.33
CA ALA A 129 11.21 8.92 28.74
C ALA A 129 10.72 10.36 28.55
N TRP A 130 9.47 10.53 28.07
CA TRP A 130 8.88 11.85 27.90
C TRP A 130 8.56 12.47 29.25
N ASP A 131 9.21 13.59 29.57
CA ASP A 131 9.12 14.32 30.83
C ASP A 131 8.86 15.82 30.63
N ASP A 132 8.59 16.23 29.39
CA ASP A 132 8.23 17.62 29.05
C ASP A 132 6.70 17.75 28.93
N PRO A 133 6.00 18.07 30.03
CA PRO A 133 4.55 18.16 30.01
C PRO A 133 4.12 19.36 29.16
N GLU A 134 3.12 19.16 28.32
CA GLU A 134 2.51 20.23 27.52
C GLU A 134 1.90 21.31 28.43
N LEU A 135 1.30 20.86 29.55
CA LEU A 135 0.75 21.74 30.59
C LEU A 135 1.69 21.71 31.79
N ARG A 136 2.20 22.85 32.19
CA ARG A 136 3.07 23.02 33.36
C ARG A 136 2.29 23.20 34.69
N GLY A 137 0.97 23.34 34.59
CA GLY A 137 0.07 23.52 35.73
C GLY A 137 -0.11 24.97 36.16
N ASP A 138 0.48 25.89 35.40
CA ASP A 138 0.37 27.35 35.62
C ASP A 138 -0.44 28.07 34.52
N GLU A 139 -0.98 27.31 33.55
CA GLU A 139 -1.80 27.86 32.45
C GLU A 139 -3.19 28.30 32.90
N PHE A 140 -3.66 27.74 34.01
CA PHE A 140 -4.95 28.10 34.59
C PHE A 140 -4.77 28.74 35.96
N THR A 141 -4.95 30.03 36.06
CA THR A 141 -5.25 30.68 37.33
C THR A 141 -6.71 30.44 37.65
N ILE A 142 -6.97 29.63 38.66
CA ILE A 142 -8.33 29.49 39.18
C ILE A 142 -8.73 30.86 39.73
N ASP A 143 -9.82 31.44 39.24
CA ASP A 143 -10.36 32.68 39.71
C ASP A 143 -10.59 32.56 41.23
N GLU A 144 -10.20 33.58 42.01
CA GLU A 144 -10.34 33.59 43.47
C GLU A 144 -11.78 33.33 43.91
N ASP A 145 -12.75 33.76 43.11
CA ASP A 145 -14.17 33.55 43.38
C ASP A 145 -14.58 32.09 43.29
N VAL A 146 -14.01 31.32 42.35
CA VAL A 146 -14.23 29.87 42.22
C VAL A 146 -13.59 29.12 43.39
N THR A 147 -12.41 29.57 43.83
CA THR A 147 -11.73 28.97 44.98
C THR A 147 -12.49 29.14 46.26
N LYS A 148 -13.14 30.32 46.49
CA LYS A 148 -14.01 30.58 47.62
C LYS A 148 -15.27 29.74 47.59
N PHE A 149 -15.91 29.63 46.43
CA PHE A 149 -17.10 28.79 46.24
C PHE A 149 -16.84 27.34 46.62
N LEU A 150 -15.72 26.74 46.11
CA LEU A 150 -15.33 25.36 46.42
C LEU A 150 -14.95 25.16 47.90
N ALA A 151 -14.50 26.19 48.60
CA ALA A 151 -14.17 26.13 50.02
C ALA A 151 -15.44 26.17 50.89
N GLU A 152 -16.45 26.95 50.51
CA GLU A 152 -17.73 27.02 51.17
C GLU A 152 -18.52 25.70 51.08
N GLU A 153 -18.57 25.07 49.89
CA GLU A 153 -19.19 23.72 49.70
C GLU A 153 -18.57 22.64 50.59
N LYS A 154 -17.27 22.69 50.83
CA LYS A 154 -16.58 21.73 51.69
C LYS A 154 -16.80 21.95 53.19
N SER A 155 -17.27 23.12 53.59
CA SER A 155 -17.55 23.45 55.00
C SER A 155 -18.99 23.10 55.42
N GLU A 156 -19.88 22.87 54.44
CA GLU A 156 -21.29 22.49 54.68
C GLU A 156 -21.54 20.98 54.56
N ALA A 157 -20.55 20.17 54.21
CA ALA A 157 -20.61 18.70 54.08
C ALA A 157 -19.95 17.98 55.26
#